data_0b6323679cd460d31db2dd008584204d
#
_entry.id   0b6323679cd460d31db2dd008584204d
#
_cell.length_a   1.000
_cell.length_b   1.000
_cell.length_c   1.000
_cell.angle_alpha   90.00
_cell.angle_beta   90.00
_cell.angle_gamma   90.00
#
_symmetry.space_group_name_H-M   'P 1'
#
loop_
_entity.id
_entity.type
_entity.pdbx_description
1 polymer ?
#
loop_
_entity_poly.entity_id
_entity_poly.type
_entity_poly.pdbx_seq_one_letter_code
_entity_poly.pdbx_strand_id
1 'polypeptide(L)'
;MTPPLLASSAAFALTSPDRILTFGVEPDRQPPVGNGIVRVLMIEARWAIYIADDLRRAGHALDGVRKEVGLKRADLADPESRIAYAAYVGLIERAALLLADPAYGLKLGASHDVRDNGLIGFLALNSPTLNDALANVERYVAVTNEGIDAVFERAGQGFALRFRETDASLRGLRHIRSRPLPRWSQAPAN
;
A
#
# COMPACT_ATOMS: atom_id res chain seq x y z
N MET A 1 17.15 -30.05 -10.55
CA MET A 1 16.25 -29.32 -11.46
C MET A 1 15.14 -28.72 -10.62
N THR A 2 15.28 -27.44 -10.27
CA THR A 2 14.33 -26.68 -9.45
C THR A 2 13.37 -25.98 -10.41
N PRO A 3 12.03 -26.07 -10.24
CA PRO A 3 11.10 -25.39 -11.12
C PRO A 3 11.12 -23.88 -10.87
N PRO A 4 10.87 -23.04 -11.90
CA PRO A 4 10.84 -21.60 -11.75
C PRO A 4 9.61 -21.16 -10.96
N LEU A 5 9.84 -20.31 -9.96
CA LEU A 5 8.80 -19.61 -9.22
C LEU A 5 8.00 -18.71 -10.19
N LEU A 6 6.76 -19.09 -10.42
CA LEU A 6 5.78 -18.31 -11.16
C LEU A 6 5.57 -16.96 -10.46
N ALA A 7 5.86 -15.89 -11.18
CA ALA A 7 5.53 -14.53 -10.79
C ALA A 7 4.00 -14.41 -10.64
N SER A 8 3.54 -14.27 -9.39
CA SER A 8 2.13 -14.02 -9.07
C SER A 8 1.81 -12.57 -9.39
N SER A 9 1.30 -12.31 -10.59
CA SER A 9 0.66 -11.06 -10.96
C SER A 9 -0.75 -11.07 -10.35
N ALA A 10 -1.01 -10.24 -9.35
CA ALA A 10 -2.36 -10.00 -8.86
C ALA A 10 -3.05 -9.02 -9.83
N ALA A 11 -3.73 -9.57 -10.84
CA ALA A 11 -4.61 -8.80 -11.72
C ALA A 11 -6.01 -8.76 -11.11
N PHE A 12 -6.47 -7.59 -10.69
CA PHE A 12 -7.88 -7.35 -10.43
C PHE A 12 -8.48 -6.66 -11.65
N ALA A 13 -9.33 -7.38 -12.38
CA ALA A 13 -10.09 -6.82 -13.48
C ALA A 13 -11.40 -6.23 -12.93
N LEU A 14 -11.55 -4.92 -13.00
CA LEU A 14 -12.85 -4.27 -12.94
C LEU A 14 -13.35 -4.17 -14.38
N THR A 15 -14.24 -5.08 -14.74
CA THR A 15 -14.89 -5.09 -16.05
C THR A 15 -16.04 -4.09 -16.06
N SER A 16 -15.79 -2.89 -16.55
CA SER A 16 -16.77 -2.15 -17.33
C SER A 16 -16.53 -2.54 -18.79
N PRO A 17 -17.55 -2.66 -19.66
CA PRO A 17 -17.35 -3.20 -21.01
C PRO A 17 -16.33 -2.43 -21.88
N ASP A 18 -15.91 -1.24 -21.47
CA ASP A 18 -15.04 -0.37 -22.27
C ASP A 18 -13.70 0.01 -21.64
N ARG A 19 -13.36 -0.42 -20.41
CA ARG A 19 -12.10 -0.04 -19.74
C ARG A 19 -11.57 -1.13 -18.82
N ILE A 20 -10.36 -1.61 -19.08
CA ILE A 20 -9.63 -2.55 -18.22
C ILE A 20 -8.58 -1.76 -17.44
N LEU A 21 -8.70 -1.75 -16.10
CA LEU A 21 -7.64 -1.29 -15.21
C LEU A 21 -6.83 -2.51 -14.76
N THR A 22 -5.56 -2.56 -15.12
CA THR A 22 -4.66 -3.63 -14.71
C THR A 22 -3.71 -3.10 -13.65
N PHE A 23 -3.67 -3.77 -12.50
CA PHE A 23 -2.72 -3.46 -11.43
C PHE A 23 -1.61 -4.50 -11.46
N GLY A 24 -0.37 -4.04 -11.65
CA GLY A 24 0.80 -4.91 -11.69
C GLY A 24 1.92 -4.38 -10.79
N VAL A 25 2.68 -5.28 -10.19
CA VAL A 25 3.95 -4.96 -9.53
C VAL A 25 5.05 -5.31 -10.52
N GLU A 26 5.82 -4.31 -11.00
CA GLU A 26 6.95 -4.58 -11.89
C GLU A 26 8.14 -5.21 -11.16
N PRO A 27 8.80 -6.20 -11.78
CA PRO A 27 10.13 -6.57 -11.37
C PRO A 27 11.16 -5.60 -11.98
N ASP A 28 11.91 -4.98 -11.10
CA ASP A 28 13.27 -4.48 -11.25
C ASP A 28 13.63 -3.45 -12.36
N ARG A 29 13.61 -2.18 -11.99
CA ARG A 29 14.65 -1.21 -12.39
C ARG A 29 15.38 -0.77 -11.13
N GLN A 30 16.65 -1.12 -11.01
CA GLN A 30 17.52 -0.64 -9.93
C GLN A 30 17.52 0.89 -9.91
N PRO A 31 17.21 1.53 -8.76
CA PRO A 31 17.49 2.94 -8.61
C PRO A 31 19.01 3.17 -8.65
N PRO A 32 19.47 4.35 -9.10
CA PRO A 32 20.89 4.67 -9.07
C PRO A 32 21.41 4.56 -7.64
N VAL A 33 22.53 3.85 -7.46
CA VAL A 33 23.25 3.73 -6.20
C VAL A 33 23.80 5.12 -5.85
N GLY A 34 23.02 5.87 -5.07
CA GLY A 34 23.41 7.19 -4.56
C GLY A 34 24.19 7.03 -3.25
N ASN A 35 25.24 7.82 -3.12
CA ASN A 35 26.15 7.90 -1.99
C ASN A 35 25.45 7.85 -0.62
N GLY A 36 25.64 6.79 0.14
CA GLY A 36 25.92 6.69 1.59
C GLY A 36 25.00 7.32 2.64
N ILE A 37 23.92 8.02 2.29
CA ILE A 37 22.94 8.51 3.27
C ILE A 37 21.79 7.52 3.30
N VAL A 38 21.68 6.75 4.37
CA VAL A 38 20.51 5.90 4.62
C VAL A 38 19.33 6.82 4.92
N ARG A 39 18.54 7.13 3.88
CA ARG A 39 17.30 7.90 4.04
C ARG A 39 16.24 6.97 4.64
N VAL A 40 15.71 7.34 5.80
CA VAL A 40 14.55 6.64 6.37
C VAL A 40 13.31 7.08 5.60
N LEU A 41 12.70 6.14 4.88
CA LEU A 41 11.44 6.38 4.19
C LEU A 41 10.30 6.45 5.20
N MET A 42 9.38 7.38 5.00
CA MET A 42 8.31 7.66 5.94
C MET A 42 6.94 7.39 5.30
N ILE A 43 5.98 7.01 6.14
CA ILE A 43 4.57 6.83 5.77
C ILE A 43 3.68 7.45 6.85
N GLU A 44 2.48 7.91 6.50
CA GLU A 44 1.46 8.25 7.49
C GLU A 44 1.05 7.04 8.33
N ALA A 45 0.84 7.25 9.63
CA ALA A 45 0.52 6.19 10.58
C ALA A 45 -0.87 5.56 10.38
N ARG A 46 -1.72 6.16 9.59
CA ARG A 46 -3.10 5.76 9.30
C ARG A 46 -3.27 4.25 9.13
N TRP A 47 -2.50 3.64 8.24
CA TRP A 47 -2.55 2.20 7.99
C TRP A 47 -2.02 1.36 9.15
N ALA A 48 -1.02 1.86 9.88
CA ALA A 48 -0.53 1.20 11.08
C ALA A 48 -1.57 1.22 12.21
N ILE A 49 -2.37 2.28 12.30
CA ILE A 49 -3.48 2.38 13.26
C ILE A 49 -4.54 1.33 12.95
N TYR A 50 -4.94 1.15 11.68
CA TYR A 50 -5.89 0.11 11.30
C TYR A 50 -5.39 -1.30 11.64
N ILE A 51 -4.12 -1.60 11.36
CA ILE A 51 -3.50 -2.87 11.73
C ILE A 51 -3.52 -3.06 13.25
N ALA A 52 -3.19 -2.01 14.01
CA ALA A 52 -3.20 -2.04 15.47
C ALA A 52 -4.61 -2.33 16.01
N ASP A 53 -5.64 -1.77 15.39
CA ASP A 53 -7.04 -1.99 15.78
C ASP A 53 -7.52 -3.42 15.44
N ASP A 54 -7.06 -3.98 14.30
CA ASP A 54 -7.32 -5.38 13.97
C ASP A 54 -6.71 -6.32 15.01
N LEU A 55 -5.45 -6.09 15.38
CA LEU A 55 -4.77 -6.88 16.43
C LEU A 55 -5.48 -6.77 17.78
N ARG A 56 -5.92 -5.57 18.19
CA ARG A 56 -6.68 -5.36 19.42
C ARG A 56 -8.01 -6.10 19.40
N ARG A 57 -8.76 -6.02 18.30
CA ARG A 57 -10.03 -6.72 18.11
C ARG A 57 -9.87 -8.24 18.17
N ALA A 58 -8.75 -8.75 17.71
CA ALA A 58 -8.40 -10.17 17.81
C ALA A 58 -7.83 -10.56 19.18
N GLY A 59 -7.73 -9.64 20.15
CA GLY A 59 -7.27 -9.92 21.51
C GLY A 59 -5.76 -9.95 21.69
N HIS A 60 -4.98 -9.50 20.71
CA HIS A 60 -3.51 -9.46 20.81
C HIS A 60 -3.00 -8.25 21.59
N ALA A 61 -1.99 -8.47 22.46
CA ALA A 61 -1.31 -7.42 23.19
C ALA A 61 -0.42 -6.60 22.25
N LEU A 62 -0.83 -5.37 21.95
CA LEU A 62 -0.15 -4.52 20.96
C LEU A 62 1.22 -4.04 21.42
N ASP A 63 1.48 -3.86 22.71
CA ASP A 63 2.71 -3.25 23.22
C ASP A 63 3.98 -4.05 22.86
N GLY A 64 3.90 -5.39 22.84
CA GLY A 64 4.99 -6.25 22.40
C GLY A 64 5.29 -6.07 20.91
N VAL A 65 4.25 -6.20 20.09
CA VAL A 65 4.34 -6.09 18.62
C VAL A 65 4.86 -4.72 18.21
N ARG A 66 4.32 -3.66 18.80
CA ARG A 66 4.73 -2.29 18.54
C ARG A 66 6.23 -2.05 18.82
N LYS A 67 6.72 -2.52 19.98
CA LYS A 67 8.14 -2.42 20.34
C LYS A 67 9.04 -3.21 19.40
N GLU A 68 8.62 -4.41 19.00
CA GLU A 68 9.35 -5.28 18.08
C GLU A 68 9.59 -4.58 16.71
N VAL A 69 8.60 -3.86 16.21
CA VAL A 69 8.69 -3.14 14.92
C VAL A 69 9.20 -1.70 15.04
N GLY A 70 9.56 -1.25 16.26
CA GLY A 70 10.13 0.08 16.48
C GLY A 70 9.12 1.24 16.50
N LEU A 71 7.83 0.97 16.74
CA LEU A 71 6.80 2.00 16.88
C LEU A 71 6.65 2.48 18.32
N LYS A 72 6.46 3.77 18.51
CA LYS A 72 6.10 4.38 19.79
C LYS A 72 4.57 4.39 19.96
N ARG A 73 4.09 4.48 21.19
CA ARG A 73 2.65 4.62 21.44
C ARG A 73 2.06 5.90 20.83
N ALA A 74 2.83 6.98 20.87
CA ALA A 74 2.44 8.27 20.29
C ALA A 74 2.28 8.20 18.77
N ASP A 75 3.04 7.35 18.08
CA ASP A 75 2.98 7.19 16.62
C ASP A 75 1.62 6.67 16.13
N LEU A 76 0.87 6.02 17.01
CA LEU A 76 -0.46 5.44 16.71
C LEU A 76 -1.60 6.31 17.31
N ALA A 77 -1.33 7.52 17.75
CA ALA A 77 -2.33 8.43 18.30
C ALA A 77 -2.96 9.34 17.25
N ASP A 78 -2.24 9.63 16.18
CA ASP A 78 -2.65 10.53 15.11
C ASP A 78 -2.40 9.87 13.75
N PRO A 79 -3.43 9.72 12.90
CA PRO A 79 -3.33 9.09 11.58
C PRO A 79 -2.38 9.83 10.61
N GLU A 80 -2.10 11.11 10.84
CA GLU A 80 -1.17 11.92 10.03
C GLU A 80 0.27 11.90 10.55
N SER A 81 0.51 11.30 11.72
CA SER A 81 1.88 11.09 12.25
C SER A 81 2.73 10.35 11.21
N ARG A 82 4.01 10.76 11.13
CA ARG A 82 4.97 10.13 10.21
C ARG A 82 5.73 9.03 10.93
N ILE A 83 5.65 7.81 10.42
CA ILE A 83 6.36 6.64 10.94
C ILE A 83 7.32 6.08 9.89
N ALA A 84 8.35 5.35 10.33
CA ALA A 84 9.24 4.67 9.40
C ALA A 84 8.46 3.64 8.56
N TYR A 85 8.64 3.67 7.24
CA TYR A 85 7.99 2.72 6.35
C TYR A 85 8.36 1.27 6.68
N ALA A 86 9.60 1.01 7.07
CA ALA A 86 10.05 -0.31 7.53
C ALA A 86 9.28 -0.79 8.77
N ALA A 87 8.95 0.11 9.70
CA ALA A 87 8.15 -0.23 10.88
C ALA A 87 6.70 -0.59 10.51
N TYR A 88 6.09 0.13 9.57
CA TYR A 88 4.78 -0.22 9.00
C TYR A 88 4.82 -1.60 8.34
N VAL A 89 5.85 -1.86 7.54
CA VAL A 89 6.05 -3.14 6.86
C VAL A 89 6.19 -4.28 7.85
N GLY A 90 7.03 -4.11 8.88
CA GLY A 90 7.18 -5.08 9.97
C GLY A 90 5.85 -5.34 10.68
N LEU A 91 5.04 -4.30 10.91
CA LEU A 91 3.75 -4.42 11.58
C LEU A 91 2.74 -5.25 10.75
N ILE A 92 2.63 -5.03 9.45
CA ILE A 92 1.70 -5.80 8.60
C ILE A 92 2.11 -7.27 8.49
N GLU A 93 3.41 -7.57 8.35
CA GLU A 93 3.91 -8.94 8.32
C GLU A 93 3.65 -9.64 9.67
N ARG A 94 3.91 -8.94 10.78
CA ARG A 94 3.66 -9.48 12.12
C ARG A 94 2.18 -9.72 12.40
N ALA A 95 1.32 -8.80 11.95
CA ALA A 95 -0.13 -8.95 12.07
C ALA A 95 -0.63 -10.17 11.29
N ALA A 96 -0.16 -10.38 10.08
CA ALA A 96 -0.52 -11.55 9.27
C ALA A 96 -0.16 -12.87 9.97
N LEU A 97 1.00 -12.93 10.64
CA LEU A 97 1.40 -14.11 11.43
C LEU A 97 0.51 -14.30 12.66
N LEU A 98 0.26 -13.25 13.43
CA LEU A 98 -0.53 -13.33 14.65
C LEU A 98 -2.01 -13.67 14.39
N LEU A 99 -2.55 -13.13 13.29
CA LEU A 99 -3.93 -13.39 12.86
C LEU A 99 -4.07 -14.71 12.08
N ALA A 100 -2.94 -15.41 11.85
CA ALA A 100 -2.86 -16.62 11.02
C ALA A 100 -3.53 -16.44 9.65
N ASP A 101 -3.41 -15.25 9.06
CA ASP A 101 -4.04 -14.89 7.80
C ASP A 101 -3.01 -14.56 6.70
N PRO A 102 -2.73 -15.51 5.80
CA PRO A 102 -1.76 -15.30 4.72
C PRO A 102 -2.23 -14.30 3.66
N ALA A 103 -3.48 -13.89 3.69
CA ALA A 103 -4.07 -12.88 2.80
C ALA A 103 -4.36 -11.55 3.53
N TYR A 104 -3.82 -11.36 4.74
CA TYR A 104 -4.13 -10.21 5.60
C TYR A 104 -3.93 -8.88 4.88
N GLY A 105 -2.79 -8.66 4.22
CA GLY A 105 -2.54 -7.41 3.50
C GLY A 105 -3.58 -7.11 2.41
N LEU A 106 -4.06 -8.15 1.71
CA LEU A 106 -5.12 -8.01 0.72
C LEU A 106 -6.45 -7.62 1.37
N LYS A 107 -6.81 -8.28 2.46
CA LYS A 107 -8.05 -8.01 3.20
C LYS A 107 -8.03 -6.63 3.83
N LEU A 108 -6.90 -6.21 4.41
CA LEU A 108 -6.73 -4.89 5.00
C LEU A 108 -7.05 -3.78 3.97
N GLY A 109 -6.47 -3.84 2.78
CA GLY A 109 -6.79 -2.85 1.75
C GLY A 109 -8.22 -2.95 1.22
N ALA A 110 -8.79 -4.17 1.10
CA ALA A 110 -10.17 -4.37 0.63
C ALA A 110 -11.23 -3.92 1.64
N SER A 111 -10.90 -3.85 2.93
CA SER A 111 -11.82 -3.46 4.00
C SER A 111 -11.99 -1.95 4.16
N HIS A 112 -11.12 -1.15 3.53
CA HIS A 112 -11.11 0.31 3.67
C HIS A 112 -11.57 1.01 2.40
N ASP A 113 -12.22 2.15 2.58
CA ASP A 113 -12.72 3.01 1.51
C ASP A 113 -11.61 3.96 1.01
N VAL A 114 -11.76 4.49 -0.20
CA VAL A 114 -10.85 5.51 -0.73
C VAL A 114 -10.78 6.74 0.18
N ARG A 115 -11.87 7.08 0.87
CA ARG A 115 -11.96 8.17 1.84
C ARG A 115 -11.02 8.02 3.03
N ASP A 116 -10.66 6.79 3.36
CA ASP A 116 -9.74 6.49 4.47
C ASP A 116 -8.28 6.80 4.14
N ASN A 117 -7.96 7.14 2.87
CA ASN A 117 -6.60 7.45 2.42
C ASN A 117 -6.15 8.91 2.62
N GLY A 118 -6.80 9.66 3.49
CA GLY A 118 -6.39 11.04 3.80
C GLY A 118 -6.31 11.93 2.55
N LEU A 119 -5.18 12.61 2.36
CA LEU A 119 -4.96 13.52 1.23
C LEU A 119 -5.19 12.83 -0.14
N ILE A 120 -4.69 11.62 -0.31
CA ILE A 120 -4.83 10.89 -1.58
C ILE A 120 -6.30 10.56 -1.86
N GLY A 121 -7.04 10.12 -0.85
CA GLY A 121 -8.48 9.88 -0.95
C GLY A 121 -9.26 11.15 -1.29
N PHE A 122 -8.93 12.26 -0.62
CA PHE A 122 -9.55 13.56 -0.90
C PHE A 122 -9.31 14.02 -2.35
N LEU A 123 -8.07 13.98 -2.83
CA LEU A 123 -7.72 14.36 -4.19
C LEU A 123 -8.43 13.48 -5.21
N ALA A 124 -8.46 12.19 -4.96
CA ALA A 124 -9.09 11.22 -5.86
C ALA A 124 -10.60 11.45 -6.00
N LEU A 125 -11.31 11.66 -4.88
CA LEU A 125 -12.76 11.88 -4.87
C LEU A 125 -13.19 13.21 -5.45
N ASN A 126 -12.31 14.22 -5.42
CA ASN A 126 -12.57 15.54 -6.00
C ASN A 126 -12.01 15.70 -7.42
N SER A 127 -11.54 14.65 -8.03
CA SER A 127 -11.06 14.65 -9.41
C SER A 127 -12.24 14.54 -10.39
N PRO A 128 -12.24 15.33 -11.49
CA PRO A 128 -13.33 15.32 -12.46
C PRO A 128 -13.51 13.97 -13.17
N THR A 129 -12.43 13.25 -13.35
CA THR A 129 -12.43 11.93 -14.02
C THR A 129 -11.57 10.92 -13.26
N LEU A 130 -11.79 9.64 -13.51
CA LEU A 130 -10.92 8.57 -12.98
C LEU A 130 -9.47 8.73 -13.44
N ASN A 131 -9.26 9.22 -14.66
CA ASN A 131 -7.92 9.49 -15.18
C ASN A 131 -7.21 10.57 -14.36
N ASP A 132 -7.90 11.66 -14.03
CA ASP A 132 -7.35 12.73 -13.18
C ASP A 132 -7.08 12.21 -11.76
N ALA A 133 -7.99 11.38 -11.22
CA ALA A 133 -7.80 10.75 -9.91
C ALA A 133 -6.52 9.90 -9.86
N LEU A 134 -6.29 9.05 -10.87
CA LEU A 134 -5.10 8.19 -10.94
C LEU A 134 -3.82 8.99 -11.19
N ALA A 135 -3.87 10.05 -11.99
CA ALA A 135 -2.76 10.98 -12.17
C ALA A 135 -2.41 11.73 -10.86
N ASN A 136 -3.41 12.04 -10.04
CA ASN A 136 -3.19 12.63 -8.73
C ASN A 136 -2.56 11.61 -7.76
N VAL A 137 -2.94 10.33 -7.80
CA VAL A 137 -2.27 9.28 -7.02
C VAL A 137 -0.80 9.19 -7.41
N GLU A 138 -0.47 9.12 -8.70
CA GLU A 138 0.92 9.10 -9.18
C GLU A 138 1.72 10.29 -8.66
N ARG A 139 1.15 11.49 -8.77
CA ARG A 139 1.85 12.73 -8.41
C ARG A 139 2.08 12.89 -6.92
N TYR A 140 1.14 12.46 -6.08
CA TYR A 140 1.11 12.83 -4.67
C TYR A 140 1.28 11.66 -3.69
N VAL A 141 1.34 10.41 -4.14
CA VAL A 141 1.47 9.26 -3.23
C VAL A 141 2.70 9.36 -2.33
N ALA A 142 3.82 9.87 -2.83
CA ALA A 142 5.04 10.05 -2.05
C ALA A 142 4.91 11.07 -0.90
N VAL A 143 3.90 11.96 -0.94
CA VAL A 143 3.63 12.90 0.16
C VAL A 143 3.15 12.16 1.40
N THR A 144 2.33 11.13 1.22
CA THR A 144 1.76 10.33 2.33
C THR A 144 2.54 9.05 2.57
N ASN A 145 3.22 8.52 1.55
CA ASN A 145 3.95 7.26 1.62
C ASN A 145 5.20 7.28 0.71
N GLU A 146 6.36 7.53 1.30
CA GLU A 146 7.65 7.54 0.59
C GLU A 146 8.17 6.13 0.25
N GLY A 147 7.57 5.10 0.85
CA GLY A 147 7.97 3.70 0.62
C GLY A 147 7.50 3.13 -0.72
N ILE A 148 6.65 3.84 -1.45
CA ILE A 148 6.16 3.43 -2.76
C ILE A 148 6.19 4.57 -3.77
N ASP A 149 6.48 4.21 -5.01
CA ASP A 149 6.20 5.01 -6.19
C ASP A 149 4.96 4.48 -6.90
N ALA A 150 4.18 5.37 -7.50
CA ALA A 150 3.10 5.03 -8.39
C ALA A 150 3.42 5.49 -9.81
N VAL A 151 3.09 4.68 -10.80
CA VAL A 151 3.20 5.04 -12.22
C VAL A 151 1.85 4.77 -12.87
N PHE A 152 1.27 5.80 -13.48
CA PHE A 152 0.03 5.71 -14.22
C PHE A 152 0.33 5.78 -15.72
N GLU A 153 -0.01 4.73 -16.45
CA GLU A 153 0.30 4.61 -17.87
C GLU A 153 -0.85 4.02 -18.69
N ARG A 154 -0.85 4.30 -19.97
CA ARG A 154 -1.76 3.66 -20.90
C ARG A 154 -1.30 2.23 -21.19
N ALA A 155 -2.20 1.26 -21.07
CA ALA A 155 -1.93 -0.16 -21.30
C ALA A 155 -2.97 -0.75 -22.27
N GLY A 156 -2.60 -0.90 -23.52
CA GLY A 156 -3.52 -1.35 -24.58
C GLY A 156 -4.69 -0.39 -24.74
N GLN A 157 -5.92 -0.90 -24.61
CA GLN A 157 -7.16 -0.10 -24.66
C GLN A 157 -7.57 0.46 -23.28
N GLY A 158 -6.80 0.18 -22.20
CA GLY A 158 -7.07 0.60 -20.84
C GLY A 158 -5.94 1.42 -20.24
N PHE A 159 -5.95 1.46 -18.91
CA PHE A 159 -4.92 2.10 -18.12
C PHE A 159 -4.39 1.14 -17.06
N ALA A 160 -3.14 1.33 -16.65
CA ALA A 160 -2.51 0.62 -15.56
C ALA A 160 -1.98 1.62 -14.53
N LEU A 161 -2.25 1.37 -13.26
CA LEU A 161 -1.59 2.02 -12.13
C LEU A 161 -0.67 0.99 -11.48
N ARG A 162 0.63 1.22 -11.56
CA ARG A 162 1.65 0.33 -11.01
C ARG A 162 2.25 0.94 -9.76
N PHE A 163 2.38 0.13 -8.71
CA PHE A 163 3.10 0.51 -7.50
C PHE A 163 4.43 -0.22 -7.43
N ARG A 164 5.47 0.50 -7.06
CA ARG A 164 6.82 0.00 -6.91
C ARG A 164 7.34 0.35 -5.53
N GLU A 165 7.92 -0.64 -4.84
CA GLU A 165 8.62 -0.39 -3.59
C GLU A 165 9.89 0.41 -3.86
N THR A 166 10.07 1.53 -3.15
CA THR A 166 11.27 2.38 -3.26
C THR A 166 12.46 1.77 -2.52
N ASP A 167 12.21 0.98 -1.46
CA ASP A 167 13.24 0.24 -0.73
C ASP A 167 13.36 -1.20 -1.28
N ALA A 168 14.49 -1.48 -1.94
CA ALA A 168 14.77 -2.79 -2.52
C ALA A 168 14.82 -3.92 -1.47
N SER A 169 15.23 -3.64 -0.23
CA SER A 169 15.32 -4.64 0.84
C SER A 169 13.95 -5.17 1.28
N LEU A 170 12.89 -4.41 1.05
CA LEU A 170 11.52 -4.75 1.43
C LEU A 170 10.73 -5.47 0.34
N ARG A 171 11.28 -5.57 -0.89
CA ARG A 171 10.58 -6.15 -2.06
C ARG A 171 10.20 -7.63 -1.93
N GLY A 172 10.83 -8.37 -1.03
CA GLY A 172 10.56 -9.80 -0.79
C GLY A 172 9.35 -10.08 0.09
N LEU A 173 8.81 -9.07 0.77
CA LEU A 173 7.79 -9.24 1.78
C LEU A 173 6.40 -9.39 1.16
N ARG A 174 5.71 -10.48 1.53
CA ARG A 174 4.51 -10.96 0.85
C ARG A 174 3.31 -10.01 1.00
N HIS A 175 3.09 -9.49 2.21
CA HIS A 175 1.88 -8.73 2.52
C HIS A 175 1.91 -7.31 1.96
N ILE A 176 3.08 -6.75 1.67
CA ILE A 176 3.23 -5.48 0.97
C ILE A 176 2.82 -5.64 -0.49
N ARG A 177 3.27 -6.71 -1.15
CA ARG A 177 2.97 -6.98 -2.56
C ARG A 177 1.49 -7.31 -2.81
N SER A 178 0.79 -7.79 -1.78
CA SER A 178 -0.62 -8.16 -1.84
C SER A 178 -1.56 -7.02 -1.49
N ARG A 179 -1.05 -5.82 -1.15
CA ARG A 179 -1.86 -4.70 -0.71
C ARG A 179 -2.76 -4.21 -1.85
N PRO A 180 -4.09 -4.35 -1.74
CA PRO A 180 -5.00 -3.81 -2.75
C PRO A 180 -5.09 -2.29 -2.61
N LEU A 181 -5.51 -1.66 -3.68
CA LEU A 181 -6.01 -0.30 -3.63
C LEU A 181 -7.37 -0.29 -2.91
N PRO A 182 -7.70 0.82 -2.22
CA PRO A 182 -9.00 0.98 -1.62
C PRO A 182 -10.11 0.87 -2.69
N ARG A 183 -11.29 0.45 -2.26
CA ARG A 183 -12.46 0.29 -3.13
C ARG A 183 -12.86 1.63 -3.76
N TRP A 184 -12.72 1.74 -5.05
CA TRP A 184 -13.22 2.86 -5.86
C TRP A 184 -14.68 2.66 -6.29
N SER A 185 -15.23 1.45 -6.12
CA SER A 185 -16.58 1.07 -6.56
C SER A 185 -17.72 1.76 -5.81
N GLN A 186 -17.42 2.54 -4.77
CA GLN A 186 -18.43 3.27 -3.99
C GLN A 186 -18.35 4.79 -4.13
N ALA A 187 -17.49 5.33 -4.99
CA ALA A 187 -17.57 6.73 -5.34
C ALA A 187 -18.90 6.98 -6.08
N PRO A 188 -19.70 7.97 -5.67
CA PRO A 188 -20.92 8.29 -6.39
C PRO A 188 -20.57 8.63 -7.83
N ALA A 189 -21.29 8.02 -8.77
CA ALA A 189 -21.25 8.44 -10.17
C ALA A 189 -21.81 9.87 -10.23
N ASN A 190 -20.95 10.85 -10.49
CA ASN A 190 -21.37 12.19 -10.86
C ASN A 190 -21.75 12.22 -12.33
#